data_d5671ffe63bfba5da7f8d94c9f14793d
#
_entry.id   d5671ffe63bfba5da7f8d94c9f14793d
#
_cell.length_a   1.000
_cell.length_b   1.000
_cell.length_c   1.000
_cell.angle_alpha   90.00
_cell.angle_beta   90.00
_cell.angle_gamma   90.00
#
_symmetry.space_group_name_H-M   'P 1'
#
loop_
_entity.id
_entity.type
_entity.pdbx_description
1 polymer ?
#
loop_
_entity_poly.entity_id
_entity_poly.type
_entity_poly.pdbx_seq_one_letter_code
_entity_poly.pdbx_strand_id
1 'polypeptide(L)'
;SGTHFDLPDMTEQEAGDFRILNGRKSFVTSAEFADYYLTYTNSCKLKGKRNNWLVERNSQNLVHEHNLWNGVGMRGNNSKPVQYNGVKVPNSMLVGAEGQGEDQAGLVAMYFITGLGAIYAGLGNAAYNCALAHTKERKYTNGNALCDIEMVRAHLATLYTKAQSARALVLEAARSFDAGETDAATKIFACRVNATELVTEICSLAMRLGGGKAYSKLLPLERYLRDSYAAQVMAPSLDVVKMWLGDALRK
;
A
#
# COMPACT_ATOMS: atom_id res chain seq x y z
N SER A 1 -2.80 -4.44 13.60
CA SER A 1 -1.95 -4.36 12.41
C SER A 1 -1.45 -5.74 12.01
N GLY A 2 -0.81 -5.88 10.86
CA GLY A 2 -0.38 -7.17 10.33
C GLY A 2 -1.53 -7.94 9.68
N THR A 3 -1.52 -9.29 9.82
CA THR A 3 -2.50 -10.19 9.23
C THR A 3 -3.91 -10.05 9.80
N HIS A 4 -4.05 -9.45 10.97
CA HIS A 4 -5.31 -9.28 11.70
C HIS A 4 -5.69 -7.80 11.81
N PHE A 5 -5.70 -7.08 10.69
CA PHE A 5 -6.08 -5.67 10.70
C PHE A 5 -7.55 -5.44 11.08
N ASP A 6 -8.38 -6.45 10.95
CA ASP A 6 -9.79 -6.52 11.37
C ASP A 6 -9.98 -6.73 12.88
N LEU A 7 -8.90 -7.10 13.60
CA LEU A 7 -8.90 -7.32 15.05
C LEU A 7 -7.99 -6.29 15.74
N PRO A 8 -8.48 -5.08 16.01
CA PRO A 8 -7.66 -4.05 16.64
C PRO A 8 -7.39 -4.36 18.11
N ASP A 9 -6.14 -4.12 18.55
CA ASP A 9 -5.77 -4.12 19.98
C ASP A 9 -6.20 -2.83 20.69
N MET A 10 -6.73 -1.87 19.95
CA MET A 10 -7.22 -0.60 20.48
C MET A 10 -8.50 -0.80 21.27
N THR A 11 -8.55 -0.23 22.47
CA THR A 11 -9.72 -0.23 23.34
C THR A 11 -10.26 1.18 23.51
N GLU A 12 -11.54 1.25 23.89
CA GLU A 12 -12.23 2.48 24.24
C GLU A 12 -13.00 2.34 25.54
N GLN A 13 -13.21 3.45 26.24
CA GLN A 13 -14.02 3.53 27.46
C GLN A 13 -14.93 4.76 27.40
N GLU A 14 -16.13 4.65 27.93
CA GLU A 14 -17.04 5.80 28.06
C GLU A 14 -16.56 6.78 29.14
N ALA A 15 -16.67 8.07 28.83
CA ALA A 15 -16.37 9.17 29.77
C ALA A 15 -17.30 10.36 29.49
N GLY A 16 -18.60 10.19 29.68
CA GLY A 16 -19.62 11.21 29.41
C GLY A 16 -19.68 11.55 27.91
N ASP A 17 -19.40 12.81 27.57
CA ASP A 17 -19.41 13.30 26.17
C ASP A 17 -18.17 12.87 25.37
N PHE A 18 -17.32 12.03 25.96
CA PHE A 18 -16.05 11.61 25.36
C PHE A 18 -15.92 10.08 25.35
N ARG A 19 -15.01 9.61 24.50
CA ARG A 19 -14.40 8.28 24.59
C ARG A 19 -12.93 8.44 25.00
N ILE A 20 -12.45 7.52 25.82
CA ILE A 20 -11.03 7.42 26.17
C ILE A 20 -10.44 6.26 25.39
N LEU A 21 -9.49 6.55 24.49
CA LEU A 21 -8.85 5.55 23.63
C LEU A 21 -7.51 5.14 24.19
N ASN A 22 -7.25 3.81 24.24
CA ASN A 22 -5.98 3.23 24.67
C ASN A 22 -5.50 2.19 23.67
N GLY A 23 -4.16 2.13 23.51
CA GLY A 23 -3.49 1.13 22.69
C GLY A 23 -2.38 1.71 21.85
N ARG A 24 -1.83 0.89 20.93
CA ARG A 24 -0.70 1.27 20.07
C ARG A 24 -0.97 0.83 18.64
N LYS A 25 -0.72 1.72 17.69
CA LYS A 25 -0.67 1.41 16.25
C LYS A 25 0.78 1.38 15.80
N SER A 26 1.20 0.30 15.15
CA SER A 26 2.62 0.07 14.82
C SER A 26 3.10 0.85 13.59
N PHE A 27 2.22 1.03 12.59
CA PHE A 27 2.55 1.69 11.32
C PHE A 27 1.42 2.63 10.93
N VAL A 28 1.56 3.90 11.31
CA VAL A 28 0.60 4.96 10.98
C VAL A 28 1.23 5.83 9.91
N THR A 29 0.73 5.68 8.68
CA THR A 29 1.20 6.48 7.54
C THR A 29 0.98 7.96 7.80
N SER A 30 1.96 8.78 7.44
CA SER A 30 1.96 10.23 7.68
C SER A 30 1.81 10.62 9.17
N ALA A 31 2.25 9.76 10.09
CA ALA A 31 2.33 10.13 11.51
C ALA A 31 3.11 11.45 11.67
N GLU A 32 2.65 12.32 12.56
CA GLU A 32 3.14 13.71 12.78
C GLU A 32 2.77 14.73 11.68
N PHE A 33 2.32 14.28 10.48
CA PHE A 33 1.99 15.19 9.37
C PHE A 33 0.49 15.26 9.07
N ALA A 34 -0.25 14.15 9.19
CA ALA A 34 -1.69 14.14 9.02
C ALA A 34 -2.37 14.93 10.14
N ASP A 35 -3.41 15.70 9.84
CA ASP A 35 -4.15 16.47 10.83
C ASP A 35 -5.05 15.59 11.70
N TYR A 36 -5.57 14.49 11.10
CA TYR A 36 -6.45 13.53 11.75
C TYR A 36 -6.02 12.10 11.46
N TYR A 37 -6.25 11.23 12.44
CA TYR A 37 -6.09 9.78 12.31
C TYR A 37 -7.45 9.10 12.38
N LEU A 38 -7.81 8.33 11.36
CA LEU A 38 -8.94 7.42 11.43
C LEU A 38 -8.51 6.20 12.26
N THR A 39 -9.05 6.11 13.47
CA THR A 39 -8.63 5.13 14.47
C THR A 39 -9.70 4.07 14.69
N TYR A 40 -9.37 2.84 14.35
CA TYR A 40 -10.23 1.66 14.48
C TYR A 40 -10.08 1.02 15.86
N THR A 41 -11.18 0.85 16.60
CA THR A 41 -11.20 0.36 17.98
C THR A 41 -12.24 -0.75 18.17
N ASN A 42 -12.09 -1.52 19.24
CA ASN A 42 -13.18 -2.38 19.74
C ASN A 42 -14.20 -1.51 20.44
N SER A 43 -15.49 -1.64 20.07
CA SER A 43 -16.57 -0.92 20.77
C SER A 43 -16.70 -1.36 22.22
N CYS A 44 -16.76 -0.41 23.13
CA CYS A 44 -17.02 -0.68 24.55
C CYS A 44 -18.52 -0.92 24.84
N LYS A 45 -19.41 -0.48 23.94
CA LYS A 45 -20.87 -0.63 24.09
C LYS A 45 -21.42 -1.90 23.46
N LEU A 46 -20.90 -2.25 22.29
CA LEU A 46 -21.40 -3.35 21.47
C LEU A 46 -20.35 -4.45 21.36
N LYS A 47 -20.47 -5.49 22.18
CA LYS A 47 -19.52 -6.61 22.20
C LYS A 47 -19.34 -7.21 20.79
N GLY A 48 -18.09 -7.35 20.38
CA GLY A 48 -17.73 -7.90 19.06
C GLY A 48 -17.87 -6.92 17.90
N LYS A 49 -18.34 -5.70 18.14
CA LYS A 49 -18.42 -4.63 17.14
C LYS A 49 -17.21 -3.71 17.20
N ARG A 50 -17.05 -2.90 16.17
CA ARG A 50 -15.94 -1.97 15.99
C ARG A 50 -16.44 -0.56 15.73
N ASN A 51 -15.61 0.41 16.10
CA ASN A 51 -15.84 1.83 15.85
C ASN A 51 -14.66 2.44 15.07
N ASN A 52 -14.95 3.50 14.33
CA ASN A 52 -13.94 4.37 13.75
C ASN A 52 -14.05 5.77 14.37
N TRP A 53 -12.94 6.29 14.84
CA TRP A 53 -12.85 7.60 15.47
C TRP A 53 -11.92 8.51 14.66
N LEU A 54 -12.31 9.76 14.45
CA LEU A 54 -11.39 10.81 14.00
C LEU A 54 -10.66 11.37 15.21
N VAL A 55 -9.35 11.17 15.25
CA VAL A 55 -8.48 11.62 16.35
C VAL A 55 -7.55 12.70 15.82
N GLU A 56 -7.58 13.87 16.41
CA GLU A 56 -6.69 14.98 16.05
C GLU A 56 -5.23 14.64 16.38
N ARG A 57 -4.32 15.00 15.49
CA ARG A 57 -2.87 14.80 15.65
C ARG A 57 -2.32 15.32 17.00
N ASN A 58 -2.83 16.46 17.44
CA ASN A 58 -2.35 17.15 18.64
C ASN A 58 -3.17 16.81 19.89
N SER A 59 -3.99 15.74 19.86
CA SER A 59 -4.75 15.30 21.03
C SER A 59 -3.83 15.04 22.22
N GLN A 60 -4.25 15.48 23.41
CA GLN A 60 -3.50 15.22 24.63
C GLN A 60 -3.34 13.71 24.83
N ASN A 61 -2.17 13.27 25.28
CA ASN A 61 -1.80 11.86 25.51
C ASN A 61 -1.69 11.00 24.24
N LEU A 62 -1.73 11.61 23.06
CA LEU A 62 -1.34 10.96 21.82
C LEU A 62 0.16 11.16 21.62
N VAL A 63 0.92 10.07 21.54
CA VAL A 63 2.39 10.11 21.45
C VAL A 63 2.84 9.52 20.12
N HIS A 64 3.55 10.33 19.33
CA HIS A 64 4.22 9.89 18.12
C HIS A 64 5.63 9.42 18.51
N GLU A 65 5.94 8.16 18.27
CA GLU A 65 7.26 7.63 18.57
C GLU A 65 8.28 8.17 17.56
N HIS A 66 9.25 8.96 18.04
CA HIS A 66 10.24 9.64 17.20
C HIS A 66 11.28 8.66 16.62
N ASN A 67 11.78 9.00 15.43
CA ASN A 67 12.94 8.37 14.76
C ASN A 67 12.82 6.87 14.42
N LEU A 68 11.63 6.26 14.43
CA LEU A 68 11.47 4.84 14.16
C LEU A 68 11.22 4.50 12.68
N TRP A 69 10.92 5.49 11.81
CA TRP A 69 10.72 5.20 10.40
C TRP A 69 12.04 5.20 9.64
N ASN A 70 12.58 3.99 9.43
CA ASN A 70 13.77 3.75 8.61
C ASN A 70 13.52 2.56 7.68
N GLY A 71 12.53 2.70 6.79
CA GLY A 71 12.16 1.68 5.82
C GLY A 71 13.26 1.43 4.78
N VAL A 72 13.33 0.21 4.27
CA VAL A 72 14.17 -0.14 3.11
C VAL A 72 13.76 0.73 1.92
N GLY A 73 12.46 0.79 1.64
CA GLY A 73 11.81 1.68 0.68
C GLY A 73 10.73 2.53 1.36
N MET A 74 9.92 3.23 0.55
CA MET A 74 8.83 4.10 1.01
C MET A 74 9.27 5.08 2.10
N ARG A 75 10.48 5.62 1.97
CA ARG A 75 11.10 6.44 3.03
C ARG A 75 10.37 7.75 3.30
N GLY A 76 9.65 8.28 2.30
CA GLY A 76 8.79 9.45 2.46
C GLY A 76 7.44 9.18 3.15
N ASN A 77 7.11 7.92 3.45
CA ASN A 77 5.82 7.52 3.98
C ASN A 77 5.62 7.85 5.46
N ASN A 78 6.68 7.99 6.22
CA ASN A 78 6.69 8.29 7.67
C ASN A 78 5.70 7.43 8.47
N SER A 79 5.73 6.11 8.26
CA SER A 79 4.84 5.15 8.92
C SER A 79 5.36 4.78 10.30
N LYS A 80 5.20 5.69 11.25
CA LYS A 80 5.69 5.54 12.64
C LYS A 80 4.63 4.93 13.54
N PRO A 81 5.03 4.33 14.67
CA PRO A 81 4.10 3.98 15.72
C PRO A 81 3.48 5.21 16.37
N VAL A 82 2.21 5.05 16.75
CA VAL A 82 1.46 6.04 17.53
C VAL A 82 0.84 5.35 18.74
N GLN A 83 1.12 5.91 19.93
CA GLN A 83 0.63 5.42 21.20
C GLN A 83 -0.53 6.29 21.69
N TYR A 84 -1.59 5.66 22.14
CA TYR A 84 -2.78 6.27 22.74
C TYR A 84 -2.79 5.95 24.23
N ASN A 85 -2.52 6.95 25.06
CA ASN A 85 -2.41 6.80 26.53
C ASN A 85 -3.59 7.48 27.23
N GLY A 86 -4.80 7.00 27.00
CA GLY A 86 -6.01 7.63 27.53
C GLY A 86 -6.38 8.89 26.72
N VAL A 87 -6.29 8.83 25.41
CA VAL A 87 -6.66 9.94 24.52
C VAL A 87 -8.17 10.18 24.59
N LYS A 88 -8.58 11.40 24.98
CA LYS A 88 -9.97 11.81 25.01
C LYS A 88 -10.40 12.27 23.62
N VAL A 89 -11.46 11.63 23.10
CA VAL A 89 -12.04 11.97 21.79
C VAL A 89 -13.52 12.30 22.01
N PRO A 90 -14.03 13.45 21.53
CA PRO A 90 -15.44 13.78 21.64
C PRO A 90 -16.32 12.73 20.94
N ASN A 91 -17.51 12.43 21.49
CA ASN A 91 -18.45 11.48 20.89
C ASN A 91 -18.88 11.91 19.47
N SER A 92 -18.84 13.21 19.16
CA SER A 92 -19.10 13.75 17.82
C SER A 92 -18.05 13.36 16.76
N MET A 93 -16.90 12.86 17.17
CA MET A 93 -15.83 12.38 16.29
C MET A 93 -15.97 10.88 15.95
N LEU A 94 -17.06 10.23 16.39
CA LEU A 94 -17.41 8.89 15.91
C LEU A 94 -17.82 8.99 14.44
N VAL A 95 -17.23 8.17 13.60
CA VAL A 95 -17.55 8.10 12.17
C VAL A 95 -18.75 7.16 11.98
N GLY A 96 -19.88 7.72 11.55
CA GLY A 96 -21.15 6.97 11.44
C GLY A 96 -21.79 6.68 12.78
N ALA A 97 -22.38 5.49 12.94
CA ALA A 97 -23.01 5.05 14.16
C ALA A 97 -22.15 4.03 14.94
N GLU A 98 -22.47 3.88 16.21
CA GLU A 98 -21.84 2.89 17.10
C GLU A 98 -21.91 1.48 16.48
N GLY A 99 -20.77 0.81 16.38
CA GLY A 99 -20.67 -0.55 15.87
C GLY A 99 -20.56 -0.70 14.35
N GLN A 100 -20.55 0.39 13.58
CA GLN A 100 -20.44 0.36 12.10
C GLN A 100 -19.01 0.29 11.56
N GLY A 101 -18.00 0.25 12.42
CA GLY A 101 -16.60 0.31 12.01
C GLY A 101 -16.19 -0.81 11.04
N GLU A 102 -16.77 -1.99 11.17
CA GLU A 102 -16.47 -3.14 10.33
C GLU A 102 -17.00 -2.97 8.89
N ASP A 103 -18.23 -2.48 8.74
CA ASP A 103 -18.83 -2.20 7.43
C ASP A 103 -18.05 -1.10 6.70
N GLN A 104 -17.65 -0.06 7.43
CA GLN A 104 -16.82 1.03 6.91
C GLN A 104 -15.42 0.54 6.49
N ALA A 105 -14.80 -0.32 7.31
CA ALA A 105 -13.51 -0.91 6.98
C ALA A 105 -13.57 -1.77 5.71
N GLY A 106 -14.66 -2.53 5.52
CA GLY A 106 -14.91 -3.32 4.31
C GLY A 106 -14.97 -2.46 3.05
N LEU A 107 -15.70 -1.34 3.11
CA LEU A 107 -15.78 -0.41 1.98
C LEU A 107 -14.42 0.24 1.67
N VAL A 108 -13.73 0.76 2.69
CA VAL A 108 -12.41 1.38 2.54
C VAL A 108 -11.39 0.38 2.01
N ALA A 109 -11.48 -0.90 2.42
CA ALA A 109 -10.56 -1.94 1.96
C ALA A 109 -10.57 -2.12 0.44
N MET A 110 -11.72 -2.07 -0.21
CA MET A 110 -11.82 -2.23 -1.68
C MET A 110 -11.08 -1.10 -2.41
N TYR A 111 -11.29 0.15 -2.02
CA TYR A 111 -10.56 1.30 -2.57
C TYR A 111 -9.07 1.23 -2.26
N PHE A 112 -8.71 0.88 -1.04
CA PHE A 112 -7.32 0.81 -0.59
C PHE A 112 -6.53 -0.28 -1.32
N ILE A 113 -7.10 -1.48 -1.46
CA ILE A 113 -6.45 -2.62 -2.16
C ILE A 113 -6.27 -2.31 -3.64
N THR A 114 -7.30 -1.74 -4.29
CA THR A 114 -7.21 -1.29 -5.69
C THR A 114 -6.15 -0.20 -5.85
N GLY A 115 -6.13 0.78 -4.94
CA GLY A 115 -5.14 1.85 -4.91
C GLY A 115 -3.70 1.35 -4.76
N LEU A 116 -3.47 0.36 -3.89
CA LEU A 116 -2.16 -0.28 -3.77
C LEU A 116 -1.77 -1.00 -5.07
N GLY A 117 -2.70 -1.71 -5.71
CA GLY A 117 -2.48 -2.31 -7.03
C GLY A 117 -2.05 -1.26 -8.06
N ALA A 118 -2.74 -0.12 -8.10
CA ALA A 118 -2.44 0.99 -9.00
C ALA A 118 -1.06 1.62 -8.75
N ILE A 119 -0.67 1.83 -7.48
CA ILE A 119 0.64 2.36 -7.10
C ILE A 119 1.75 1.43 -7.60
N TYR A 120 1.64 0.13 -7.39
CA TYR A 120 2.69 -0.81 -7.78
C TYR A 120 2.72 -1.08 -9.29
N ALA A 121 1.59 -1.07 -9.97
CA ALA A 121 1.55 -1.07 -11.44
C ALA A 121 2.21 0.20 -12.01
N GLY A 122 1.96 1.36 -11.40
CA GLY A 122 2.60 2.62 -11.75
C GLY A 122 4.11 2.61 -11.52
N LEU A 123 4.56 2.06 -10.41
CA LEU A 123 5.99 1.91 -10.09
C LEU A 123 6.70 0.99 -11.11
N GLY A 124 6.07 -0.14 -11.47
CA GLY A 124 6.57 -1.03 -12.50
C GLY A 124 6.69 -0.34 -13.86
N ASN A 125 5.68 0.45 -14.23
CA ASN A 125 5.72 1.23 -15.48
C ASN A 125 6.81 2.31 -15.45
N ALA A 126 7.03 2.97 -14.32
CA ALA A 126 8.11 3.95 -14.16
C ALA A 126 9.50 3.28 -14.31
N ALA A 127 9.68 2.09 -13.73
CA ALA A 127 10.91 1.33 -13.87
C ALA A 127 11.17 0.89 -15.32
N TYR A 128 10.14 0.39 -16.02
CA TYR A 128 10.22 0.08 -17.45
C TYR A 128 10.61 1.31 -18.28
N ASN A 129 9.94 2.44 -18.11
CA ASN A 129 10.21 3.66 -18.88
C ASN A 129 11.65 4.17 -18.64
N CYS A 130 12.14 4.13 -17.41
CA CYS A 130 13.49 4.52 -17.05
C CYS A 130 14.53 3.59 -17.73
N ALA A 131 14.32 2.28 -17.71
CA ALA A 131 15.19 1.32 -18.39
C ALA A 131 15.16 1.50 -19.90
N LEU A 132 13.99 1.72 -20.50
CA LEU A 132 13.84 1.97 -21.93
C LEU A 132 14.61 3.23 -22.36
N ALA A 133 14.43 4.35 -21.66
CA ALA A 133 15.13 5.60 -21.93
C ALA A 133 16.65 5.40 -21.84
N HIS A 134 17.12 4.83 -20.73
CA HIS A 134 18.55 4.55 -20.52
C HIS A 134 19.15 3.69 -21.62
N THR A 135 18.49 2.62 -22.05
CA THR A 135 19.03 1.72 -23.07
C THR A 135 19.06 2.33 -24.46
N LYS A 136 18.20 3.30 -24.77
CA LYS A 136 18.22 4.10 -26.00
C LYS A 136 19.34 5.15 -25.99
N GLU A 137 19.57 5.79 -24.85
CA GLU A 137 20.56 6.88 -24.72
C GLU A 137 22.00 6.37 -24.64
N ARG A 138 22.20 5.22 -23.98
CA ARG A 138 23.56 4.66 -23.83
C ARG A 138 24.08 4.10 -25.15
N LYS A 139 25.14 4.68 -25.64
CA LYS A 139 25.80 4.25 -26.88
C LYS A 139 27.20 3.69 -26.62
N TYR A 140 27.61 2.78 -27.48
CA TYR A 140 28.95 2.23 -27.56
C TYR A 140 29.82 3.07 -28.54
N THR A 141 31.13 2.83 -28.55
CA THR A 141 32.08 3.52 -29.42
C THR A 141 31.79 3.32 -30.91
N ASN A 142 31.14 2.23 -31.29
CA ASN A 142 30.68 1.94 -32.65
C ASN A 142 29.37 2.65 -33.04
N GLY A 143 28.80 3.49 -32.14
CA GLY A 143 27.56 4.23 -32.37
C GLY A 143 26.26 3.48 -32.03
N ASN A 144 26.32 2.15 -31.81
CA ASN A 144 25.14 1.36 -31.47
C ASN A 144 24.64 1.70 -30.06
N ALA A 145 23.34 1.73 -29.90
CA ALA A 145 22.72 1.89 -28.60
C ALA A 145 22.67 0.55 -27.82
N LEU A 146 22.56 0.61 -26.50
CA LEU A 146 22.41 -0.59 -25.67
C LEU A 146 21.19 -1.41 -26.08
N CYS A 147 20.09 -0.75 -26.48
CA CYS A 147 18.88 -1.42 -26.94
C CYS A 147 19.02 -2.12 -28.30
N ASP A 148 20.13 -1.94 -29.05
CA ASP A 148 20.37 -2.67 -30.29
C ASP A 148 20.83 -4.11 -30.05
N ILE A 149 21.22 -4.45 -28.83
CA ILE A 149 21.55 -5.81 -28.43
C ILE A 149 20.28 -6.64 -28.32
N GLU A 150 20.24 -7.80 -28.97
CA GLU A 150 19.03 -8.67 -29.05
C GLU A 150 18.49 -9.06 -27.68
N MET A 151 19.36 -9.46 -26.76
CA MET A 151 18.94 -9.83 -25.39
C MET A 151 18.34 -8.63 -24.65
N VAL A 152 18.84 -7.42 -24.86
CA VAL A 152 18.29 -6.20 -24.28
C VAL A 152 16.88 -5.93 -24.82
N ARG A 153 16.66 -6.11 -26.14
CA ARG A 153 15.32 -6.00 -26.74
C ARG A 153 14.34 -7.02 -26.15
N ALA A 154 14.77 -8.27 -25.97
CA ALA A 154 13.95 -9.31 -25.35
C ALA A 154 13.57 -8.94 -23.89
N HIS A 155 14.52 -8.42 -23.12
CA HIS A 155 14.25 -7.92 -21.77
C HIS A 155 13.31 -6.71 -21.74
N LEU A 156 13.45 -5.77 -22.67
CA LEU A 156 12.53 -4.63 -22.79
C LEU A 156 11.10 -5.08 -23.13
N ALA A 157 10.96 -6.07 -24.02
CA ALA A 157 9.65 -6.67 -24.33
C ALA A 157 9.03 -7.33 -23.11
N THR A 158 9.82 -8.06 -22.31
CA THR A 158 9.38 -8.66 -21.04
C THR A 158 8.92 -7.59 -20.05
N LEU A 159 9.69 -6.52 -19.87
CA LEU A 159 9.32 -5.41 -18.98
C LEU A 159 8.02 -4.74 -19.42
N TYR A 160 7.89 -4.45 -20.72
CA TYR A 160 6.68 -3.85 -21.29
C TYR A 160 5.44 -4.71 -21.03
N THR A 161 5.52 -6.00 -21.39
CA THR A 161 4.39 -6.93 -21.23
C THR A 161 3.94 -7.02 -19.77
N LYS A 162 4.88 -7.17 -18.83
CA LYS A 162 4.58 -7.22 -17.40
C LYS A 162 3.95 -5.91 -16.89
N ALA A 163 4.51 -4.76 -17.27
CA ALA A 163 3.99 -3.46 -16.84
C ALA A 163 2.58 -3.21 -17.41
N GLN A 164 2.32 -3.56 -18.68
CA GLN A 164 1.00 -3.38 -19.28
C GLN A 164 -0.03 -4.36 -18.73
N SER A 165 0.33 -5.62 -18.44
CA SER A 165 -0.60 -6.57 -17.83
C SER A 165 -1.02 -6.15 -16.42
N ALA A 166 -0.08 -5.65 -15.59
CA ALA A 166 -0.40 -5.12 -14.27
C ALA A 166 -1.37 -3.93 -14.37
N ARG A 167 -1.10 -2.99 -15.29
CA ARG A 167 -1.96 -1.83 -15.51
C ARG A 167 -3.35 -2.21 -16.00
N ALA A 168 -3.44 -3.12 -16.95
CA ALA A 168 -4.73 -3.56 -17.54
C ALA A 168 -5.62 -4.20 -16.47
N LEU A 169 -5.05 -5.05 -15.61
CA LEU A 169 -5.81 -5.72 -14.56
C LEU A 169 -6.30 -4.75 -13.47
N VAL A 170 -5.52 -3.73 -13.14
CA VAL A 170 -5.94 -2.67 -12.21
C VAL A 170 -7.12 -1.87 -12.79
N LEU A 171 -7.05 -1.49 -14.07
CA LEU A 171 -8.14 -0.76 -14.72
C LEU A 171 -9.42 -1.60 -14.82
N GLU A 172 -9.30 -2.89 -15.13
CA GLU A 172 -10.43 -3.81 -15.15
C GLU A 172 -11.05 -3.99 -13.76
N ALA A 173 -10.24 -4.14 -12.71
CA ALA A 173 -10.73 -4.23 -11.34
C ALA A 173 -11.51 -2.97 -10.91
N ALA A 174 -10.97 -1.78 -11.23
CA ALA A 174 -11.64 -0.51 -10.93
C ALA A 174 -12.97 -0.37 -11.70
N ARG A 175 -12.96 -0.66 -13.00
CA ARG A 175 -14.16 -0.64 -13.84
C ARG A 175 -15.24 -1.58 -13.32
N SER A 176 -14.85 -2.81 -12.96
CA SER A 176 -15.76 -3.82 -12.43
C SER A 176 -16.40 -3.38 -11.11
N PHE A 177 -15.62 -2.74 -10.24
CA PHE A 177 -16.12 -2.20 -8.97
C PHE A 177 -17.10 -1.04 -9.18
N ASP A 178 -16.78 -0.10 -10.06
CA ASP A 178 -17.65 1.04 -10.39
C ASP A 178 -18.96 0.58 -11.04
N ALA A 179 -18.91 -0.52 -11.83
CA ALA A 179 -20.08 -1.11 -12.45
C ALA A 179 -20.92 -1.99 -11.51
N GLY A 180 -20.46 -2.25 -10.28
CA GLY A 180 -21.15 -3.11 -9.32
C GLY A 180 -21.20 -4.58 -9.73
N GLU A 181 -20.20 -5.05 -10.50
CA GLU A 181 -20.14 -6.46 -10.93
C GLU A 181 -19.96 -7.40 -9.73
N THR A 182 -20.58 -8.55 -9.78
CA THR A 182 -20.59 -9.52 -8.67
C THR A 182 -19.21 -10.09 -8.33
N ASP A 183 -18.29 -10.12 -9.30
CA ASP A 183 -16.91 -10.60 -9.16
C ASP A 183 -15.88 -9.48 -8.92
N ALA A 184 -16.34 -8.24 -8.71
CA ALA A 184 -15.46 -7.08 -8.55
C ALA A 184 -14.42 -7.27 -7.43
N ALA A 185 -14.81 -7.82 -6.29
CA ALA A 185 -13.88 -8.10 -5.19
C ALA A 185 -12.78 -9.10 -5.59
N THR A 186 -13.13 -10.14 -6.34
CA THR A 186 -12.18 -11.13 -6.87
C THR A 186 -11.17 -10.45 -7.80
N LYS A 187 -11.62 -9.58 -8.71
CA LYS A 187 -10.76 -8.81 -9.62
C LYS A 187 -9.85 -7.83 -8.86
N ILE A 188 -10.35 -7.21 -7.79
CA ILE A 188 -9.56 -6.31 -6.91
C ILE A 188 -8.43 -7.09 -6.23
N PHE A 189 -8.71 -8.26 -5.65
CA PHE A 189 -7.67 -9.08 -5.05
C PHE A 189 -6.66 -9.57 -6.10
N ALA A 190 -7.13 -10.01 -7.26
CA ALA A 190 -6.28 -10.45 -8.35
C ALA A 190 -5.35 -9.33 -8.87
N CYS A 191 -5.85 -8.11 -9.04
CA CYS A 191 -5.03 -6.98 -9.49
C CYS A 191 -3.95 -6.63 -8.46
N ARG A 192 -4.26 -6.68 -7.16
CA ARG A 192 -3.29 -6.42 -6.08
C ARG A 192 -2.20 -7.49 -6.04
N VAL A 193 -2.57 -8.77 -6.14
CA VAL A 193 -1.62 -9.90 -6.21
C VAL A 193 -0.71 -9.74 -7.42
N ASN A 194 -1.28 -9.59 -8.60
CA ASN A 194 -0.53 -9.46 -9.86
C ASN A 194 0.44 -8.28 -9.84
N ALA A 195 -0.02 -7.08 -9.46
CA ALA A 195 0.82 -5.89 -9.40
C ALA A 195 1.97 -6.06 -8.39
N THR A 196 1.73 -6.73 -7.25
CA THR A 196 2.74 -6.99 -6.23
C THR A 196 3.84 -7.94 -6.72
N GLU A 197 3.47 -9.03 -7.36
CA GLU A 197 4.44 -10.00 -7.88
C GLU A 197 5.27 -9.40 -9.01
N LEU A 198 4.61 -8.75 -9.95
CA LEU A 198 5.28 -8.20 -11.13
C LEU A 198 6.19 -7.00 -10.82
N VAL A 199 5.84 -6.13 -9.87
CA VAL A 199 6.62 -4.91 -9.63
C VAL A 199 8.04 -5.20 -9.19
N THR A 200 8.26 -6.19 -8.33
CA THR A 200 9.61 -6.55 -7.87
C THR A 200 10.44 -7.16 -9.00
N GLU A 201 9.83 -8.01 -9.82
CA GLU A 201 10.48 -8.60 -11.00
C GLU A 201 10.85 -7.52 -12.05
N ILE A 202 9.92 -6.60 -12.32
CA ILE A 202 10.15 -5.47 -13.25
C ILE A 202 11.30 -4.61 -12.75
N CYS A 203 11.27 -4.19 -11.47
CA CYS A 203 12.32 -3.34 -10.90
C CYS A 203 13.69 -4.03 -10.89
N SER A 204 13.73 -5.32 -10.57
CA SER A 204 14.96 -6.11 -10.60
C SER A 204 15.56 -6.22 -12.01
N LEU A 205 14.74 -6.50 -13.02
CA LEU A 205 15.20 -6.56 -14.40
C LEU A 205 15.61 -5.18 -14.94
N ALA A 206 14.87 -4.12 -14.57
CA ALA A 206 15.22 -2.75 -14.92
C ALA A 206 16.58 -2.32 -14.32
N MET A 207 16.88 -2.73 -13.06
CA MET A 207 18.20 -2.52 -12.45
C MET A 207 19.33 -3.17 -13.26
N ARG A 208 19.11 -4.40 -13.74
CA ARG A 208 20.10 -5.10 -14.61
C ARG A 208 20.36 -4.33 -15.90
N LEU A 209 19.31 -3.81 -16.56
CA LEU A 209 19.46 -3.01 -17.78
C LEU A 209 20.12 -1.65 -17.52
N GLY A 210 19.87 -1.05 -16.35
CA GLY A 210 20.49 0.20 -15.93
C GLY A 210 21.97 0.07 -15.55
N GLY A 211 22.41 -1.15 -15.23
CA GLY A 211 23.81 -1.49 -14.95
C GLY A 211 24.44 -0.59 -13.87
N GLY A 212 25.69 -0.21 -14.06
CA GLY A 212 26.43 0.64 -13.12
C GLY A 212 25.77 1.99 -12.81
N LYS A 213 25.06 2.60 -13.78
CA LYS A 213 24.33 3.87 -13.53
C LYS A 213 23.15 3.68 -12.57
N ALA A 214 22.46 2.56 -12.64
CA ALA A 214 21.39 2.24 -11.69
C ALA A 214 21.97 1.93 -10.30
N TYR A 215 23.03 1.13 -10.24
CA TYR A 215 23.70 0.76 -8.99
C TYR A 215 24.31 1.95 -8.24
N SER A 216 24.89 2.92 -8.97
CA SER A 216 25.50 4.15 -8.44
C SER A 216 24.50 5.29 -8.19
N LYS A 217 23.20 5.02 -8.25
CA LYS A 217 22.10 5.99 -8.01
C LYS A 217 22.03 7.15 -9.02
N LEU A 218 22.71 7.04 -10.18
CA LEU A 218 22.55 8.00 -11.28
C LEU A 218 21.22 7.84 -12.02
N LEU A 219 20.56 6.70 -11.84
CA LEU A 219 19.18 6.44 -12.25
C LEU A 219 18.32 6.15 -11.02
N PRO A 220 17.01 6.47 -11.04
CA PRO A 220 16.14 6.26 -9.88
C PRO A 220 15.78 4.78 -9.64
N LEU A 221 16.32 3.85 -10.43
CA LEU A 221 15.94 2.44 -10.42
C LEU A 221 16.21 1.74 -9.08
N GLU A 222 17.28 2.13 -8.36
CA GLU A 222 17.57 1.58 -7.04
C GLU A 222 16.48 1.93 -6.03
N ARG A 223 15.91 3.15 -6.11
CA ARG A 223 14.80 3.57 -5.29
C ARG A 223 13.54 2.78 -5.65
N TYR A 224 13.24 2.63 -6.94
CA TYR A 224 12.09 1.86 -7.40
C TYR A 224 12.17 0.40 -6.94
N LEU A 225 13.37 -0.20 -6.98
CA LEU A 225 13.58 -1.55 -6.46
C LEU A 225 13.31 -1.63 -4.96
N ARG A 226 13.85 -0.71 -4.16
CA ARG A 226 13.61 -0.68 -2.71
C ARG A 226 12.12 -0.46 -2.38
N ASP A 227 11.46 0.46 -3.07
CA ASP A 227 10.05 0.76 -2.88
C ASP A 227 9.15 -0.43 -3.28
N SER A 228 9.56 -1.22 -4.30
CA SER A 228 8.80 -2.39 -4.75
C SER A 228 8.69 -3.48 -3.68
N TYR A 229 9.66 -3.62 -2.79
CA TYR A 229 9.60 -4.58 -1.69
C TYR A 229 8.49 -4.28 -0.68
N ALA A 230 8.08 -3.02 -0.52
CA ALA A 230 6.95 -2.68 0.32
C ALA A 230 5.65 -3.36 -0.14
N ALA A 231 5.51 -3.66 -1.44
CA ALA A 231 4.36 -4.37 -1.99
C ALA A 231 4.12 -5.73 -1.33
N GLN A 232 5.19 -6.42 -0.95
CA GLN A 232 5.12 -7.76 -0.37
C GLN A 232 4.57 -7.75 1.06
N VAL A 233 4.93 -6.73 1.85
CA VAL A 233 4.75 -6.70 3.31
C VAL A 233 3.73 -5.69 3.80
N MET A 234 3.39 -4.67 2.98
CA MET A 234 2.40 -3.65 3.37
C MET A 234 1.02 -4.29 3.54
N ALA A 235 0.39 -4.01 4.67
CA ALA A 235 -0.92 -4.56 5.01
C ALA A 235 -2.04 -4.05 4.06
N PRO A 236 -2.94 -4.95 3.59
CA PRO A 236 -2.83 -6.40 3.73
C PRO A 236 -1.64 -6.94 2.93
N SER A 237 -0.85 -7.85 3.56
CA SER A 237 0.31 -8.44 2.89
C SER A 237 -0.09 -9.29 1.69
N LEU A 238 0.87 -9.57 0.79
CA LEU A 238 0.62 -10.39 -0.38
C LEU A 238 -0.06 -11.72 -0.04
N ASP A 239 0.43 -12.42 0.99
CA ASP A 239 -0.09 -13.74 1.37
C ASP A 239 -1.54 -13.65 1.88
N VAL A 240 -1.87 -12.60 2.64
CA VAL A 240 -3.25 -12.35 3.10
C VAL A 240 -4.18 -12.09 1.92
N VAL A 241 -3.76 -11.28 0.96
CA VAL A 241 -4.60 -11.02 -0.23
C VAL A 241 -4.76 -12.26 -1.10
N LYS A 242 -3.72 -13.11 -1.23
CA LYS A 242 -3.82 -14.41 -1.91
C LYS A 242 -4.82 -15.34 -1.21
N MET A 243 -4.81 -15.37 0.11
CA MET A 243 -5.78 -16.15 0.89
C MET A 243 -7.21 -15.67 0.61
N TRP A 244 -7.45 -14.35 0.66
CA TRP A 244 -8.77 -13.79 0.36
C TRP A 244 -9.22 -14.04 -1.07
N LEU A 245 -8.29 -13.95 -2.04
CA LEU A 245 -8.57 -14.32 -3.44
C LEU A 245 -8.98 -15.78 -3.54
N GLY A 246 -8.23 -16.68 -2.91
CA GLY A 246 -8.55 -18.12 -2.87
C GLY A 246 -9.93 -18.39 -2.25
N ASP A 247 -10.27 -17.69 -1.18
CA ASP A 247 -11.60 -17.78 -0.55
C ASP A 247 -12.73 -17.25 -1.44
N ALA A 248 -12.48 -16.19 -2.20
CA ALA A 248 -13.46 -15.64 -3.17
C ALA A 248 -13.70 -16.60 -4.36
N LEU A 249 -12.64 -17.26 -4.84
CA LEU A 249 -12.73 -18.17 -5.99
C LEU A 249 -13.49 -19.49 -5.71
N ARG A 250 -13.63 -19.88 -4.45
CA ARG A 250 -14.34 -21.12 -4.08
C ARG A 250 -15.82 -20.92 -3.75
N LYS A 251 -16.32 -19.69 -3.77
CA LYS A 251 -17.74 -19.34 -3.59
C LYS A 251 -18.47 -19.31 -4.93
#